data_c312671458d84e4008a4a947dffd97e4
#
_entry.id   c312671458d84e4008a4a947dffd97e4
#
_cell.length_a   1.000
_cell.length_b   1.000
_cell.length_c   1.000
_cell.angle_alpha   90.00
_cell.angle_beta   90.00
_cell.angle_gamma   90.00
#
_symmetry.space_group_name_H-M   'P 1'
#
loop_
_entity.id
_entity.type
_entity.pdbx_description
1 polymer ?
#
loop_
_entity_poly.entity_id
_entity_poly.type
_entity_poly.pdbx_seq_one_letter_code
_entity_poly.pdbx_strand_id
1 'polypeptide(L)'
;MSAKTRSWWGWGNVEDAVGGAERAALTERVAAILPGADLTVHEPPAVESLALPAPRVAAPDALAELVSVDPADRAAHAHGQAFRDVVRNLLGEVGTPPDLVIRPRTEADIVDVLDWASRANIAVIPFGGGTSVVGGVEPRLDGDFAGAVSLDLGALDRVLELDPTSRAARIQAGVFGPALEGQLREANLTLRHFPQSFEFSTLGGWLATRAGGHFATLYTHIDDLVESMRVVTPAGVGESRRLPGSGAGPAPDRMFLGSEGTLGVITEAWMRLQDRPRWRATTSVHFEDHGRAVAATRAVAQSGLYPANCRLLDPAEAFLNAGAATAGGVLVLGFESADHPIRPWMERAVEIAEDHGGTLPEPVRYSDSDATTHGGGTADTWRSSFLRMPYQRDALAAQSMITETFETACTWERFDELKAAVTTAANEAIRAVGATGVVTCRFTHVYPDGPAPYFGVYAAGRWGSTVAQWDEIKAAVSEALSAAGGTITHHHAVGRDHRPWYDRQRPEPFALALRAAKSALDPAGILNPGVLL
;
A
#
# COMPACT_ATOMS: atom_id res chain seq x y z
N MET A 1 24.45 -3.95 14.95
CA MET A 1 24.32 -3.35 13.60
C MET A 1 24.08 -1.86 13.82
N SER A 2 24.71 -0.95 13.05
CA SER A 2 24.37 0.46 13.10
C SER A 2 22.92 0.63 12.67
N ALA A 3 22.20 1.56 13.29
CA ALA A 3 20.85 1.90 12.85
C ALA A 3 20.91 2.38 11.40
N LYS A 4 20.04 1.86 10.54
CA LYS A 4 19.93 2.30 9.15
C LYS A 4 19.28 3.67 9.07
N THR A 5 19.66 4.47 8.08
CA THR A 5 19.16 5.83 7.87
C THR A 5 17.95 5.81 6.93
N ARG A 6 16.80 6.27 7.39
CA ARG A 6 15.61 6.41 6.55
C ARG A 6 15.86 7.42 5.44
N SER A 7 15.50 7.08 4.20
CA SER A 7 15.56 8.01 3.08
C SER A 7 14.52 9.12 3.25
N TRP A 8 14.92 10.37 3.03
CA TRP A 8 13.99 11.51 3.07
C TRP A 8 13.25 11.70 1.74
N TRP A 9 13.80 11.20 0.63
CA TRP A 9 13.31 11.49 -0.71
C TRP A 9 12.63 10.31 -1.41
N GLY A 10 12.98 9.08 -1.02
CA GLY A 10 12.53 7.86 -1.68
C GLY A 10 12.26 6.74 -0.70
N TRP A 11 12.12 5.55 -1.24
CA TRP A 11 11.71 4.36 -0.50
C TRP A 11 12.81 3.82 0.42
N GLY A 12 12.41 3.41 1.61
CA GLY A 12 13.24 2.60 2.50
C GLY A 12 14.41 3.32 3.12
N ASN A 13 15.51 2.63 3.29
CA ASN A 13 16.73 3.16 3.89
C ASN A 13 17.76 3.46 2.80
N VAL A 14 18.59 4.46 3.07
CA VAL A 14 19.67 4.90 2.16
C VAL A 14 20.62 3.74 1.84
N GLU A 15 20.95 2.93 2.85
CA GLU A 15 21.88 1.81 2.71
C GLU A 15 21.33 0.65 1.86
N ASP A 16 20.00 0.58 1.70
CA ASP A 16 19.32 -0.46 0.92
C ASP A 16 18.94 0.01 -0.50
N ALA A 17 19.21 1.27 -0.85
CA ALA A 17 18.90 1.83 -2.17
C ALA A 17 19.55 1.04 -3.32
N VAL A 18 18.93 1.07 -4.49
CA VAL A 18 19.49 0.44 -5.70
C VAL A 18 20.73 1.18 -6.14
N GLY A 19 21.86 0.48 -6.18
CA GLY A 19 23.14 1.06 -6.58
C GLY A 19 24.05 0.06 -7.29
N GLY A 20 25.18 0.54 -7.80
CA GLY A 20 26.22 -0.30 -8.37
C GLY A 20 25.73 -1.26 -9.47
N ALA A 21 26.02 -2.56 -9.32
CA ALA A 21 25.69 -3.58 -10.31
C ALA A 21 24.19 -3.79 -10.49
N GLU A 22 23.37 -3.61 -9.43
CA GLU A 22 21.91 -3.72 -9.55
C GLU A 22 21.34 -2.61 -10.43
N ARG A 23 21.82 -1.36 -10.26
CA ARG A 23 21.42 -0.21 -11.10
C ARG A 23 21.82 -0.45 -12.56
N ALA A 24 23.06 -0.92 -12.80
CA ALA A 24 23.52 -1.21 -14.17
C ALA A 24 22.64 -2.27 -14.86
N ALA A 25 22.34 -3.38 -14.17
CA ALA A 25 21.48 -4.43 -14.73
C ALA A 25 20.04 -3.95 -14.98
N LEU A 26 19.51 -3.08 -14.11
CA LEU A 26 18.20 -2.45 -14.30
C LEU A 26 18.20 -1.54 -15.54
N THR A 27 19.24 -0.71 -15.68
CA THR A 27 19.43 0.20 -16.82
C THR A 27 19.52 -0.56 -18.15
N GLU A 28 20.32 -1.64 -18.22
CA GLU A 28 20.42 -2.50 -19.40
C GLU A 28 19.08 -3.12 -19.80
N ARG A 29 18.32 -3.61 -18.81
CA ARG A 29 16.99 -4.19 -19.04
C ARG A 29 16.01 -3.15 -19.60
N VAL A 30 16.00 -1.94 -19.04
CA VAL A 30 15.16 -0.84 -19.54
C VAL A 30 15.55 -0.46 -20.96
N ALA A 31 16.84 -0.31 -21.25
CA ALA A 31 17.35 0.01 -22.58
C ALA A 31 16.97 -1.03 -23.65
N ALA A 32 16.91 -2.31 -23.25
CA ALA A 32 16.49 -3.39 -24.15
C ALA A 32 14.99 -3.35 -24.48
N ILE A 33 14.15 -2.93 -23.50
CA ILE A 33 12.69 -2.89 -23.63
C ILE A 33 12.21 -1.58 -24.25
N LEU A 34 12.85 -0.48 -23.91
CA LEU A 34 12.53 0.89 -24.34
C LEU A 34 13.76 1.54 -25.01
N PRO A 35 14.11 1.10 -26.22
CA PRO A 35 15.26 1.64 -26.94
C PRO A 35 15.08 3.13 -27.21
N GLY A 36 16.11 3.92 -26.89
CA GLY A 36 16.11 5.37 -27.07
C GLY A 36 15.60 6.16 -25.84
N ALA A 37 15.27 5.50 -24.72
CA ALA A 37 15.01 6.19 -23.46
C ALA A 37 16.27 6.94 -22.97
N ASP A 38 16.09 8.15 -22.45
CA ASP A 38 17.17 8.85 -21.74
C ASP A 38 17.27 8.30 -20.32
N LEU A 39 18.31 7.52 -20.09
CA LEU A 39 18.59 6.85 -18.82
C LEU A 39 19.66 7.55 -17.99
N THR A 40 19.86 8.85 -18.22
CA THR A 40 20.73 9.70 -17.39
C THR A 40 20.23 9.64 -15.94
N VAL A 41 21.14 9.35 -15.01
CA VAL A 41 20.82 9.26 -13.57
C VAL A 41 20.83 10.66 -12.96
N HIS A 42 19.75 11.01 -12.28
CA HIS A 42 19.60 12.23 -11.49
C HIS A 42 19.63 11.88 -10.01
N GLU A 43 20.56 12.47 -9.27
CA GLU A 43 20.68 12.22 -7.83
C GLU A 43 19.86 13.25 -7.05
N PRO A 44 19.26 12.84 -5.90
CA PRO A 44 18.53 13.78 -5.05
C PRO A 44 19.47 14.84 -4.47
N PRO A 45 18.98 16.07 -4.24
CA PRO A 45 19.75 17.07 -3.52
C PRO A 45 20.00 16.65 -2.08
N ALA A 46 21.08 17.13 -1.48
CA ALA A 46 21.30 16.97 -0.06
C ALA A 46 20.19 17.70 0.72
N VAL A 47 19.67 17.08 1.78
CA VAL A 47 18.55 17.65 2.55
C VAL A 47 18.87 19.03 3.13
N GLU A 48 20.12 19.28 3.47
CA GLU A 48 20.63 20.55 3.98
C GLU A 48 20.61 21.67 2.91
N SER A 49 20.54 21.31 1.65
CA SER A 49 20.45 22.28 0.53
C SER A 49 19.01 22.69 0.20
N LEU A 50 18.02 22.05 0.82
CA LEU A 50 16.61 22.35 0.58
C LEU A 50 16.21 23.69 1.20
N ALA A 51 15.62 24.57 0.40
CA ALA A 51 15.11 25.86 0.86
C ALA A 51 13.72 25.71 1.51
N LEU A 52 13.65 25.09 2.71
CA LEU A 52 12.40 24.94 3.41
C LEU A 52 11.95 26.28 4.04
N PRO A 53 10.63 26.61 3.97
CA PRO A 53 10.10 27.79 4.66
C PRO A 53 10.22 27.61 6.18
N ALA A 54 10.42 28.73 6.89
CA ALA A 54 10.40 28.71 8.35
C ALA A 54 9.03 28.24 8.87
N PRO A 55 8.96 27.54 10.03
CA PRO A 55 7.69 27.20 10.66
C PRO A 55 6.84 28.45 10.92
N ARG A 56 5.56 28.37 10.58
CA ARG A 56 4.57 29.46 10.79
C ARG A 56 3.99 29.46 12.19
N VAL A 57 4.03 28.31 12.85
CA VAL A 57 3.44 28.09 14.18
C VAL A 57 4.49 27.50 15.14
N ALA A 58 4.26 27.73 16.43
CA ALA A 58 5.05 27.14 17.51
C ALA A 58 4.11 26.36 18.46
N ALA A 59 4.57 25.23 18.93
CA ALA A 59 3.85 24.46 19.92
C ALA A 59 3.94 25.13 21.31
N PRO A 60 2.93 24.95 22.19
CA PRO A 60 3.01 25.38 23.59
C PRO A 60 4.09 24.60 24.34
N ASP A 61 4.61 25.20 25.42
CA ASP A 61 5.70 24.62 26.25
C ASP A 61 5.37 23.19 26.72
N ALA A 62 4.11 22.90 26.99
CA ALA A 62 3.67 21.57 27.43
C ALA A 62 3.91 20.46 26.38
N LEU A 63 3.98 20.81 25.10
CA LEU A 63 4.24 19.89 24.00
C LEU A 63 5.69 19.95 23.47
N ALA A 64 6.53 20.85 23.99
CA ALA A 64 7.85 21.16 23.44
C ALA A 64 8.77 19.91 23.28
N GLU A 65 8.70 18.96 24.23
CA GLU A 65 9.50 17.72 24.17
C GLU A 65 9.07 16.72 23.10
N LEU A 66 7.89 16.91 22.52
CA LEU A 66 7.34 16.05 21.48
C LEU A 66 7.62 16.58 20.06
N VAL A 67 8.11 17.83 19.96
CA VAL A 67 8.19 18.59 18.72
C VAL A 67 9.59 18.53 18.10
N SER A 68 9.65 18.29 16.80
CA SER A 68 10.81 18.55 15.97
C SER A 68 10.50 19.64 14.93
N VAL A 69 11.47 20.55 14.78
CA VAL A 69 11.52 21.57 13.72
C VAL A 69 12.71 21.34 12.79
N ASP A 70 13.38 20.22 12.92
CA ASP A 70 14.53 19.83 12.12
C ASP A 70 14.16 19.81 10.64
N PRO A 71 14.93 20.47 9.74
CA PRO A 71 14.63 20.49 8.33
C PRO A 71 14.55 19.10 7.67
N ALA A 72 15.39 18.14 8.09
CA ALA A 72 15.35 16.78 7.54
C ALA A 72 14.07 16.05 7.96
N ASP A 73 13.63 16.20 9.20
CA ASP A 73 12.35 15.67 9.69
C ASP A 73 11.17 16.26 8.90
N ARG A 74 11.15 17.57 8.73
CA ARG A 74 10.08 18.27 8.02
C ARG A 74 10.04 17.88 6.55
N ALA A 75 11.19 17.71 5.90
CA ALA A 75 11.29 17.23 4.52
C ALA A 75 10.76 15.78 4.41
N ALA A 76 11.15 14.89 5.32
CA ALA A 76 10.71 13.49 5.33
C ALA A 76 9.20 13.32 5.60
N HIS A 77 8.54 14.34 6.14
CA HIS A 77 7.09 14.36 6.41
C HIS A 77 6.31 15.25 5.45
N ALA A 78 6.94 15.75 4.39
CA ALA A 78 6.28 16.63 3.42
C ALA A 78 5.44 15.87 2.40
N HIS A 79 5.84 14.65 2.08
CA HIS A 79 5.18 13.81 1.06
C HIS A 79 4.98 12.37 1.55
N GLY A 80 4.19 11.60 0.78
CA GLY A 80 4.20 10.15 0.82
C GLY A 80 5.27 9.56 -0.12
N GLN A 81 4.90 8.46 -0.77
CA GLN A 81 5.76 7.70 -1.68
C GLN A 81 5.09 7.49 -3.05
N ALA A 82 4.21 8.41 -3.50
CA ALA A 82 3.72 8.39 -4.87
C ALA A 82 4.89 8.65 -5.84
N PHE A 83 4.77 8.16 -7.08
CA PHE A 83 5.78 8.45 -8.10
C PHE A 83 6.05 9.95 -8.21
N ARG A 84 4.99 10.75 -8.24
CA ARG A 84 5.04 12.21 -8.23
C ARG A 84 5.87 12.76 -7.06
N ASP A 85 5.68 12.20 -5.86
CA ASP A 85 6.37 12.67 -4.65
C ASP A 85 7.87 12.40 -4.74
N VAL A 86 8.25 11.21 -5.19
CA VAL A 86 9.65 10.81 -5.41
C VAL A 86 10.33 11.71 -6.46
N VAL A 87 9.66 11.99 -7.59
CA VAL A 87 10.22 12.88 -8.62
C VAL A 87 10.35 14.32 -8.12
N ARG A 88 9.36 14.85 -7.39
CA ARG A 88 9.44 16.19 -6.78
C ARG A 88 10.60 16.28 -5.79
N ASN A 89 10.81 15.26 -4.97
CA ASN A 89 11.96 15.19 -4.06
C ASN A 89 13.29 15.16 -4.82
N LEU A 90 13.38 14.41 -5.93
CA LEU A 90 14.56 14.42 -6.82
C LEU A 90 14.84 15.80 -7.43
N LEU A 91 13.80 16.59 -7.67
CA LEU A 91 13.90 17.97 -8.15
C LEU A 91 14.17 18.98 -7.02
N GLY A 92 14.16 18.56 -5.75
CA GLY A 92 14.25 19.45 -4.59
C GLY A 92 12.95 20.22 -4.30
N GLU A 93 11.84 19.81 -4.90
CA GLU A 93 10.53 20.46 -4.78
C GLU A 93 9.73 19.83 -3.64
N VAL A 94 10.09 20.12 -2.40
CA VAL A 94 9.44 19.53 -1.21
C VAL A 94 7.99 20.02 -0.99
N GLY A 95 7.55 21.02 -1.78
CA GLY A 95 6.20 21.56 -1.70
C GLY A 95 5.94 22.31 -0.39
N THR A 96 4.90 21.91 0.36
CA THR A 96 4.55 22.51 1.65
C THR A 96 4.91 21.52 2.77
N PRO A 97 6.13 21.54 3.32
CA PRO A 97 6.48 20.69 4.45
C PRO A 97 5.65 21.09 5.69
N PRO A 98 5.39 20.16 6.62
CA PRO A 98 4.73 20.52 7.86
C PRO A 98 5.54 21.57 8.61
N ASP A 99 4.87 22.45 9.35
CA ASP A 99 5.55 23.42 10.21
C ASP A 99 6.30 22.72 11.34
N LEU A 100 5.67 21.71 11.92
CA LEU A 100 6.20 20.90 13.02
C LEU A 100 5.96 19.41 12.74
N VAL A 101 6.88 18.58 13.22
CA VAL A 101 6.65 17.13 13.37
C VAL A 101 6.47 16.84 14.85
N ILE A 102 5.34 16.24 15.23
CA ILE A 102 5.00 15.94 16.62
C ILE A 102 4.96 14.43 16.81
N ARG A 103 5.71 13.91 17.79
CA ARG A 103 5.81 12.48 18.12
C ARG A 103 5.21 12.20 19.49
N PRO A 104 3.88 11.96 19.58
CA PRO A 104 3.22 11.62 20.83
C PRO A 104 3.74 10.29 21.38
N ARG A 105 3.92 10.21 22.69
CA ARG A 105 4.36 9.00 23.42
C ARG A 105 3.20 8.27 24.07
N THR A 106 2.09 8.96 24.25
CA THR A 106 0.86 8.46 24.88
C THR A 106 -0.37 8.95 24.14
N GLU A 107 -1.52 8.33 24.41
CA GLU A 107 -2.81 8.81 23.89
C GLU A 107 -3.16 10.21 24.45
N ALA A 108 -2.78 10.50 25.70
CA ALA A 108 -3.01 11.82 26.29
C ALA A 108 -2.27 12.93 25.51
N ASP A 109 -1.05 12.67 25.05
CA ASP A 109 -0.33 13.61 24.19
C ASP A 109 -1.10 13.92 22.91
N ILE A 110 -1.75 12.90 22.31
CA ILE A 110 -2.58 13.10 21.11
C ILE A 110 -3.78 13.99 21.42
N VAL A 111 -4.46 13.76 22.54
CA VAL A 111 -5.58 14.61 22.99
C VAL A 111 -5.10 16.04 23.14
N ASP A 112 -3.99 16.27 23.83
CA ASP A 112 -3.43 17.61 24.04
C ASP A 112 -3.06 18.31 22.72
N VAL A 113 -2.49 17.57 21.75
CA VAL A 113 -2.18 18.08 20.42
C VAL A 113 -3.45 18.47 19.66
N LEU A 114 -4.48 17.61 19.65
CA LEU A 114 -5.74 17.91 18.95
C LEU A 114 -6.48 19.09 19.59
N ASP A 115 -6.46 19.20 20.91
CA ASP A 115 -7.03 20.33 21.65
C ASP A 115 -6.33 21.65 21.32
N TRP A 116 -5.01 21.64 21.31
CA TRP A 116 -4.22 22.81 20.90
C TRP A 116 -4.48 23.19 19.45
N ALA A 117 -4.38 22.21 18.54
CA ALA A 117 -4.56 22.42 17.11
C ALA A 117 -5.96 22.96 16.78
N SER A 118 -7.02 22.43 17.45
CA SER A 118 -8.40 22.92 17.29
C SER A 118 -8.55 24.39 17.70
N ARG A 119 -7.94 24.80 18.83
CA ARG A 119 -7.98 26.19 19.31
C ARG A 119 -7.16 27.15 18.45
N ALA A 120 -6.04 26.66 17.89
CA ALA A 120 -5.11 27.46 17.11
C ALA A 120 -5.34 27.40 15.59
N ASN A 121 -6.40 26.70 15.14
CA ASN A 121 -6.71 26.48 13.73
C ASN A 121 -5.52 25.91 12.93
N ILE A 122 -4.92 24.85 13.43
CA ILE A 122 -3.77 24.17 12.84
C ILE A 122 -4.21 22.83 12.26
N ALA A 123 -3.86 22.56 10.99
CA ALA A 123 -4.12 21.28 10.38
C ALA A 123 -3.24 20.17 10.98
N VAL A 124 -3.82 19.03 11.30
CA VAL A 124 -3.12 17.85 11.83
C VAL A 124 -3.16 16.73 10.80
N ILE A 125 -2.00 16.30 10.36
CA ILE A 125 -1.83 15.21 9.39
C ILE A 125 -1.34 13.97 10.14
N PRO A 126 -2.20 12.98 10.43
CA PRO A 126 -1.76 11.74 11.05
C PRO A 126 -0.77 11.01 10.14
N PHE A 127 0.34 10.58 10.71
CA PHE A 127 1.46 9.99 9.99
C PHE A 127 1.90 8.68 10.67
N GLY A 128 2.04 7.62 9.89
CA GLY A 128 2.61 6.35 10.34
C GLY A 128 3.98 6.15 9.70
N GLY A 129 4.08 5.31 8.67
CA GLY A 129 5.33 5.09 7.93
C GLY A 129 5.54 6.02 6.72
N GLY A 130 4.63 6.92 6.41
CA GLY A 130 4.73 7.82 5.26
C GLY A 130 4.67 7.13 3.90
N THR A 131 4.12 5.91 3.83
CA THR A 131 4.13 5.07 2.61
C THR A 131 2.93 5.29 1.68
N SER A 132 2.11 6.31 1.91
CA SER A 132 1.00 6.67 1.02
C SER A 132 1.51 6.93 -0.41
N VAL A 133 0.83 6.35 -1.40
CA VAL A 133 1.13 6.55 -2.83
C VAL A 133 0.06 7.38 -3.54
N VAL A 134 -0.82 8.05 -2.77
CA VAL A 134 -1.97 8.82 -3.26
C VAL A 134 -2.10 10.20 -2.62
N GLY A 135 -1.01 10.74 -2.07
CA GLY A 135 -1.00 12.05 -1.41
C GLY A 135 -1.77 12.10 -0.07
N GLY A 136 -1.94 10.96 0.61
CA GLY A 136 -2.73 10.85 1.84
C GLY A 136 -2.09 11.50 3.08
N VAL A 137 -0.78 11.78 3.04
CA VAL A 137 -0.01 12.38 4.16
C VAL A 137 0.65 13.71 3.78
N GLU A 138 0.34 14.26 2.60
CA GLU A 138 0.87 15.55 2.16
C GLU A 138 0.15 16.70 2.89
N PRO A 139 0.87 17.61 3.62
CA PRO A 139 0.26 18.73 4.33
C PRO A 139 -0.11 19.89 3.40
N ARG A 140 -0.76 19.60 2.29
CA ARG A 140 -1.31 20.59 1.36
C ARG A 140 -2.62 21.13 1.90
N LEU A 141 -2.64 22.40 2.26
CA LEU A 141 -3.77 23.04 2.90
C LEU A 141 -4.65 23.78 1.88
N ASP A 142 -5.91 23.39 1.81
CA ASP A 142 -6.96 24.11 1.11
C ASP A 142 -7.81 24.82 2.19
N GLY A 143 -7.41 26.04 2.60
CA GLY A 143 -8.11 26.81 3.65
C GLY A 143 -7.20 27.68 4.49
N ASP A 144 -7.80 28.48 5.39
CA ASP A 144 -7.14 29.48 6.23
C ASP A 144 -6.55 28.87 7.52
N PHE A 145 -5.78 27.79 7.41
CA PHE A 145 -5.08 27.25 8.56
C PHE A 145 -3.87 28.09 8.92
N ALA A 146 -3.63 28.29 10.22
CA ALA A 146 -2.45 28.97 10.72
C ALA A 146 -1.16 28.23 10.36
N GLY A 147 -1.21 26.90 10.28
CA GLY A 147 -0.12 26.03 9.93
C GLY A 147 -0.55 24.58 9.79
N ALA A 148 0.43 23.70 9.59
CA ALA A 148 0.21 22.26 9.54
C ALA A 148 1.22 21.52 10.43
N VAL A 149 0.77 20.48 11.12
CA VAL A 149 1.65 19.58 11.86
C VAL A 149 1.49 18.15 11.35
N SER A 150 2.61 17.44 11.21
CA SER A 150 2.61 16.01 11.01
C SER A 150 2.63 15.33 12.37
N LEU A 151 1.61 14.50 12.64
CA LEU A 151 1.46 13.75 13.88
C LEU A 151 2.00 12.34 13.68
N ASP A 152 3.29 12.14 13.94
CA ASP A 152 4.00 10.88 13.74
C ASP A 152 3.78 9.93 14.92
N LEU A 153 3.03 8.87 14.68
CA LEU A 153 2.63 7.88 15.69
C LEU A 153 3.70 6.81 15.97
N GLY A 154 4.87 6.88 15.35
CA GLY A 154 5.91 5.85 15.42
C GLY A 154 6.40 5.49 16.81
N ALA A 155 6.18 6.34 17.83
CA ALA A 155 6.51 6.05 19.22
C ALA A 155 5.46 5.16 19.96
N LEU A 156 4.28 4.97 19.36
CA LEU A 156 3.25 4.04 19.83
C LEU A 156 3.45 2.68 19.18
N ASP A 157 4.46 1.92 19.61
CA ASP A 157 5.05 0.81 18.84
C ASP A 157 4.96 -0.58 19.52
N ARG A 158 4.07 -0.73 20.51
CA ARG A 158 4.03 -1.95 21.33
C ARG A 158 2.78 -2.78 21.14
N VAL A 159 2.94 -4.11 21.30
CA VAL A 159 1.87 -5.02 21.67
C VAL A 159 1.62 -4.85 23.17
N LEU A 160 0.45 -4.32 23.53
CA LEU A 160 0.10 -3.96 24.91
C LEU A 160 -0.45 -5.16 25.67
N GLU A 161 -1.19 -6.01 24.99
CA GLU A 161 -1.87 -7.17 25.59
C GLU A 161 -1.96 -8.29 24.57
N LEU A 162 -1.75 -9.52 25.02
CA LEU A 162 -1.85 -10.72 24.22
C LEU A 162 -2.87 -11.67 24.87
N ASP A 163 -3.86 -12.11 24.08
CA ASP A 163 -4.84 -13.12 24.46
C ASP A 163 -4.63 -14.37 23.57
N PRO A 164 -3.81 -15.33 24.00
CA PRO A 164 -3.56 -16.54 23.21
C PRO A 164 -4.78 -17.48 23.17
N THR A 165 -5.71 -17.34 24.09
CA THR A 165 -6.94 -18.17 24.11
C THR A 165 -7.86 -17.80 22.95
N SER A 166 -8.05 -16.49 22.72
CA SER A 166 -8.86 -15.99 21.61
C SER A 166 -8.02 -15.68 20.35
N ARG A 167 -6.69 -15.88 20.42
CA ARG A 167 -5.73 -15.54 19.35
C ARG A 167 -5.90 -14.11 18.91
N ALA A 168 -5.76 -13.18 19.83
CA ALA A 168 -5.84 -11.75 19.55
C ALA A 168 -4.81 -10.96 20.35
N ALA A 169 -4.48 -9.75 19.87
CA ALA A 169 -3.62 -8.83 20.60
C ALA A 169 -4.14 -7.41 20.51
N ARG A 170 -3.96 -6.64 21.60
CA ARG A 170 -4.12 -5.19 21.61
C ARG A 170 -2.80 -4.55 21.24
N ILE A 171 -2.79 -3.82 20.16
CA ILE A 171 -1.59 -3.37 19.48
C ILE A 171 -1.69 -1.88 19.23
N GLN A 172 -0.62 -1.13 19.53
CA GLN A 172 -0.52 0.29 19.25
C GLN A 172 -0.38 0.56 17.75
N ALA A 173 -0.96 1.66 17.28
CA ALA A 173 -1.10 1.96 15.86
C ALA A 173 0.20 2.33 15.14
N GLY A 174 1.21 2.80 15.87
CA GLY A 174 2.51 3.20 15.31
C GLY A 174 3.50 2.06 15.10
N VAL A 175 3.16 0.83 15.50
CA VAL A 175 4.08 -0.30 15.34
C VAL A 175 4.29 -0.64 13.86
N PHE A 176 5.56 -0.76 13.45
CA PHE A 176 5.93 -1.20 12.10
C PHE A 176 5.84 -2.72 11.96
N GLY A 177 5.57 -3.17 10.73
CA GLY A 177 5.37 -4.60 10.44
C GLY A 177 6.43 -5.53 11.01
N PRO A 178 7.74 -5.33 10.78
CA PRO A 178 8.78 -6.22 11.33
C PRO A 178 8.83 -6.23 12.86
N ALA A 179 8.62 -5.08 13.52
CA ALA A 179 8.59 -4.98 14.98
C ALA A 179 7.36 -5.69 15.55
N LEU A 180 6.20 -5.53 14.91
CA LEU A 180 4.96 -6.22 15.27
C LEU A 180 5.13 -7.74 15.20
N GLU A 181 5.56 -8.26 14.05
CA GLU A 181 5.78 -9.70 13.87
C GLU A 181 6.87 -10.25 14.80
N GLY A 182 7.88 -9.42 15.14
CA GLY A 182 8.90 -9.75 16.13
C GLY A 182 8.31 -9.97 17.52
N GLN A 183 7.46 -9.06 17.98
CA GLN A 183 6.79 -9.15 19.29
C GLN A 183 5.81 -10.34 19.36
N LEU A 184 5.06 -10.63 18.29
CA LEU A 184 4.12 -11.75 18.24
C LEU A 184 4.81 -13.11 18.15
N ARG A 185 6.03 -13.16 17.59
CA ARG A 185 6.81 -14.40 17.41
C ARG A 185 7.10 -15.11 18.71
N GLU A 186 7.31 -14.39 19.79
CA GLU A 186 7.60 -14.96 21.11
C GLU A 186 6.46 -15.86 21.62
N ALA A 187 5.21 -15.56 21.20
CA ALA A 187 4.04 -16.37 21.50
C ALA A 187 3.69 -17.38 20.38
N ASN A 188 4.57 -17.57 19.39
CA ASN A 188 4.31 -18.36 18.18
C ASN A 188 3.07 -17.93 17.38
N LEU A 189 2.74 -16.63 17.44
CA LEU A 189 1.61 -16.03 16.74
C LEU A 189 2.08 -15.10 15.62
N THR A 190 1.18 -14.74 14.71
CA THR A 190 1.41 -13.81 13.60
C THR A 190 0.10 -13.09 13.27
N LEU A 191 0.18 -11.81 12.90
CA LEU A 191 -0.94 -11.10 12.31
C LEU A 191 -1.23 -11.58 10.88
N ARG A 192 -0.23 -12.05 10.19
CA ARG A 192 -0.26 -12.55 8.82
C ARG A 192 -0.73 -11.53 7.78
N HIS A 193 -0.53 -10.26 8.05
CA HIS A 193 -0.82 -9.16 7.12
C HIS A 193 0.48 -8.54 6.64
N PHE A 194 0.82 -8.75 5.37
CA PHE A 194 2.08 -8.31 4.76
C PHE A 194 1.80 -7.49 3.49
N PRO A 195 1.48 -6.20 3.59
CA PRO A 195 1.44 -5.34 2.41
C PRO A 195 2.83 -5.19 1.78
N GLN A 196 2.92 -4.73 0.54
CA GLN A 196 4.23 -4.49 -0.10
C GLN A 196 5.09 -3.51 0.69
N SER A 197 4.46 -2.57 1.39
CA SER A 197 5.09 -1.59 2.27
C SER A 197 5.41 -2.11 3.68
N PHE A 198 5.27 -3.40 3.96
CA PHE A 198 5.33 -4.01 5.30
C PHE A 198 6.48 -3.52 6.18
N GLU A 199 7.68 -3.39 5.62
CA GLU A 199 8.86 -2.98 6.39
C GLU A 199 8.78 -1.53 6.88
N PHE A 200 8.02 -0.68 6.17
CA PHE A 200 8.00 0.77 6.37
C PHE A 200 6.61 1.35 6.62
N SER A 201 5.63 0.51 6.85
CA SER A 201 4.27 0.93 7.18
C SER A 201 3.82 0.41 8.55
N THR A 202 2.87 1.08 9.15
CA THR A 202 2.41 0.84 10.51
C THR A 202 1.00 0.26 10.55
N LEU A 203 0.64 -0.41 11.64
CA LEU A 203 -0.71 -0.95 11.85
C LEU A 203 -1.78 0.14 11.66
N GLY A 204 -1.62 1.31 12.27
CA GLY A 204 -2.59 2.40 12.13
C GLY A 204 -2.72 2.89 10.70
N GLY A 205 -1.62 2.93 9.95
CA GLY A 205 -1.62 3.21 8.51
C GLY A 205 -2.43 2.18 7.73
N TRP A 206 -2.26 0.88 8.01
CA TRP A 206 -3.02 -0.18 7.35
C TRP A 206 -4.52 -0.06 7.62
N LEU A 207 -4.91 0.21 8.89
CA LEU A 207 -6.31 0.41 9.28
C LEU A 207 -6.91 1.64 8.61
N ALA A 208 -6.19 2.76 8.65
CA ALA A 208 -6.65 4.03 8.08
C ALA A 208 -6.81 4.00 6.55
N THR A 209 -6.13 3.08 5.86
CA THR A 209 -6.17 2.96 4.39
C THR A 209 -6.87 1.70 3.89
N ARG A 210 -7.32 0.81 4.78
CA ARG A 210 -7.85 -0.52 4.44
C ARG A 210 -6.86 -1.32 3.58
N ALA A 211 -5.61 -1.36 4.01
CA ALA A 211 -4.53 -1.97 3.25
C ALA A 211 -4.78 -3.45 2.94
N GLY A 212 -4.41 -3.87 1.73
CA GLY A 212 -4.36 -5.26 1.32
C GLY A 212 -3.04 -5.93 1.66
N GLY A 213 -3.08 -7.16 2.16
CA GLY A 213 -1.90 -7.96 2.46
C GLY A 213 -1.46 -8.87 1.31
N HIS A 214 -0.36 -9.59 1.51
CA HIS A 214 0.18 -10.53 0.52
C HIS A 214 -0.74 -11.76 0.29
N PHE A 215 -1.58 -12.12 1.26
CA PHE A 215 -2.45 -13.29 1.19
C PHE A 215 -3.69 -12.98 0.36
N ALA A 216 -3.90 -13.75 -0.72
CA ALA A 216 -4.71 -13.34 -1.86
C ALA A 216 -6.19 -13.77 -1.81
N THR A 217 -6.54 -14.78 -1.03
CA THR A 217 -7.91 -15.31 -0.97
C THR A 217 -8.46 -15.43 0.45
N LEU A 218 -7.58 -15.30 1.43
CA LEU A 218 -7.89 -15.36 2.85
C LEU A 218 -7.11 -14.24 3.54
N TYR A 219 -7.75 -13.49 4.46
CA TYR A 219 -7.13 -12.36 5.17
C TYR A 219 -6.59 -11.26 4.24
N THR A 220 -7.27 -10.99 3.15
CA THR A 220 -6.85 -10.05 2.11
C THR A 220 -6.72 -8.63 2.64
N HIS A 221 -7.78 -8.11 3.26
CA HIS A 221 -7.83 -6.78 3.85
C HIS A 221 -7.65 -6.83 5.35
N ILE A 222 -6.98 -5.79 5.87
CA ILE A 222 -6.80 -5.61 7.32
C ILE A 222 -8.12 -5.55 8.08
N ASP A 223 -9.20 -5.13 7.44
CA ASP A 223 -10.56 -5.01 7.99
C ASP A 223 -11.04 -6.28 8.68
N ASP A 224 -10.73 -7.45 8.09
CA ASP A 224 -11.20 -8.74 8.57
C ASP A 224 -10.44 -9.23 9.81
N LEU A 225 -9.30 -8.60 10.07
CA LEU A 225 -8.46 -8.89 11.24
C LEU A 225 -8.79 -8.01 12.46
N VAL A 226 -9.63 -6.98 12.30
CA VAL A 226 -10.00 -6.07 13.40
C VAL A 226 -11.09 -6.70 14.28
N GLU A 227 -10.88 -6.72 15.60
CA GLU A 227 -11.91 -7.03 16.59
C GLU A 227 -12.50 -5.78 17.24
N SER A 228 -11.66 -4.79 17.52
CA SER A 228 -12.06 -3.47 18.02
C SER A 228 -10.96 -2.43 17.77
N MET A 229 -11.33 -1.15 17.84
CA MET A 229 -10.38 -0.04 17.69
C MET A 229 -10.61 1.03 18.74
N ARG A 230 -9.53 1.74 19.06
CA ARG A 230 -9.53 2.94 19.88
C ARG A 230 -9.08 4.13 19.06
N VAL A 231 -9.87 5.19 19.10
CA VAL A 231 -9.70 6.37 18.22
C VAL A 231 -9.83 7.64 19.04
N VAL A 232 -8.91 8.60 18.83
CA VAL A 232 -8.94 9.95 19.40
C VAL A 232 -9.45 10.91 18.34
N THR A 233 -10.46 11.68 18.70
CA THR A 233 -11.03 12.75 17.84
C THR A 233 -11.05 14.06 18.62
N PRO A 234 -11.16 15.23 17.97
CA PRO A 234 -11.40 16.50 18.67
C PRO A 234 -12.65 16.51 19.56
N ALA A 235 -13.65 15.66 19.24
CA ALA A 235 -14.86 15.53 20.07
C ALA A 235 -14.68 14.57 21.27
N GLY A 236 -13.58 13.84 21.36
CA GLY A 236 -13.29 12.91 22.45
C GLY A 236 -12.72 11.57 21.98
N VAL A 237 -12.48 10.68 22.94
CA VAL A 237 -11.94 9.34 22.72
C VAL A 237 -13.08 8.32 22.61
N GLY A 238 -13.03 7.49 21.59
CA GLY A 238 -13.96 6.39 21.38
C GLY A 238 -13.26 5.04 21.34
N GLU A 239 -13.92 4.00 21.87
CA GLU A 239 -13.45 2.63 21.79
C GLU A 239 -14.63 1.70 21.51
N SER A 240 -14.50 0.87 20.48
CA SER A 240 -15.48 -0.18 20.20
C SER A 240 -15.27 -1.38 21.12
N ARG A 241 -16.32 -2.19 21.30
CA ARG A 241 -16.22 -3.41 22.11
C ARG A 241 -15.48 -4.49 21.36
N ARG A 242 -14.55 -5.15 22.04
CA ARG A 242 -13.91 -6.36 21.56
C ARG A 242 -14.90 -7.53 21.59
N LEU A 243 -15.34 -7.96 20.40
CA LEU A 243 -16.30 -9.05 20.22
C LEU A 243 -15.94 -9.85 18.96
N PRO A 244 -16.16 -11.17 18.92
CA PRO A 244 -15.95 -11.97 17.69
C PRO A 244 -16.87 -11.56 16.55
N GLY A 245 -18.04 -10.99 16.87
CA GLY A 245 -19.02 -10.44 15.95
C GLY A 245 -20.17 -9.82 16.72
N SER A 246 -20.90 -8.90 16.11
CA SER A 246 -22.08 -8.25 16.71
C SER A 246 -23.11 -7.88 15.64
N GLY A 247 -24.38 -8.13 15.93
CA GLY A 247 -25.53 -7.65 15.15
C GLY A 247 -26.18 -6.39 15.75
N ALA A 248 -25.52 -5.72 16.70
CA ALA A 248 -26.07 -4.56 17.41
C ALA A 248 -25.87 -3.26 16.59
N GLY A 249 -26.58 -3.15 15.46
CA GLY A 249 -26.52 -2.00 14.57
C GLY A 249 -25.28 -1.95 13.68
N PRO A 250 -24.98 -0.79 13.05
CA PRO A 250 -23.79 -0.60 12.25
C PRO A 250 -22.51 -0.78 13.07
N ALA A 251 -21.50 -1.45 12.50
CA ALA A 251 -20.22 -1.67 13.16
C ALA A 251 -19.45 -0.34 13.30
N PRO A 252 -19.12 0.12 14.54
CA PRO A 252 -18.46 1.40 14.73
C PRO A 252 -17.05 1.45 14.11
N ASP A 253 -16.34 0.32 14.08
CA ASP A 253 -14.99 0.24 13.49
C ASP A 253 -14.99 0.57 12.00
N ARG A 254 -16.05 0.16 11.27
CA ARG A 254 -16.18 0.39 9.83
C ARG A 254 -16.30 1.88 9.46
N MET A 255 -16.60 2.76 10.41
CA MET A 255 -16.57 4.22 10.20
C MET A 255 -15.14 4.75 10.09
N PHE A 256 -14.21 4.18 10.87
CA PHE A 256 -12.83 4.67 10.95
C PHE A 256 -11.87 3.90 10.03
N LEU A 257 -12.20 2.65 9.69
CA LEU A 257 -11.47 1.88 8.68
C LEU A 257 -11.56 2.58 7.32
N GLY A 258 -10.41 2.92 6.73
CA GLY A 258 -10.35 3.64 5.47
C GLY A 258 -10.67 5.14 5.58
N SER A 259 -10.72 5.71 6.79
CA SER A 259 -10.95 7.15 7.00
C SER A 259 -9.73 8.03 6.75
N GLU A 260 -8.57 7.44 6.53
CA GLU A 260 -7.31 8.14 6.22
C GLU A 260 -6.96 9.27 7.19
N GLY A 261 -7.32 9.09 8.47
CA GLY A 261 -7.08 10.08 9.52
C GLY A 261 -8.01 11.30 9.47
N THR A 262 -9.04 11.32 8.61
CA THR A 262 -9.97 12.46 8.49
C THR A 262 -11.03 12.51 9.58
N LEU A 263 -11.39 11.37 10.17
CA LEU A 263 -12.42 11.27 11.22
C LEU A 263 -11.84 11.13 12.62
N GLY A 264 -10.56 10.81 12.76
CA GLY A 264 -9.89 10.59 14.03
C GLY A 264 -8.51 9.97 13.84
N VAL A 265 -7.75 9.92 14.91
CA VAL A 265 -6.45 9.29 15.00
C VAL A 265 -6.61 7.92 15.66
N ILE A 266 -6.37 6.85 14.91
CA ILE A 266 -6.39 5.48 15.45
C ILE A 266 -5.15 5.31 16.33
N THR A 267 -5.34 4.95 17.61
CA THR A 267 -4.24 4.82 18.59
C THR A 267 -3.91 3.38 18.92
N GLU A 268 -4.93 2.51 18.94
CA GLU A 268 -4.81 1.09 19.27
C GLU A 268 -5.88 0.29 18.54
N ALA A 269 -5.61 -1.00 18.34
CA ALA A 269 -6.61 -1.95 17.87
C ALA A 269 -6.40 -3.33 18.50
N TRP A 270 -7.49 -4.04 18.77
CA TRP A 270 -7.46 -5.48 18.95
C TRP A 270 -7.52 -6.18 17.60
N MET A 271 -6.49 -6.97 17.34
CA MET A 271 -6.30 -7.65 16.07
C MET A 271 -6.37 -9.18 16.23
N ARG A 272 -7.10 -9.84 15.32
CA ARG A 272 -7.12 -11.30 15.21
C ARG A 272 -5.77 -11.80 14.75
N LEU A 273 -5.27 -12.81 15.44
CA LEU A 273 -3.99 -13.45 15.15
C LEU A 273 -4.21 -14.88 14.67
N GLN A 274 -3.14 -15.45 14.14
CA GLN A 274 -3.08 -16.83 13.71
C GLN A 274 -1.86 -17.51 14.31
N ASP A 275 -1.90 -18.84 14.44
CA ASP A 275 -0.70 -19.62 14.70
C ASP A 275 0.24 -19.52 13.49
N ARG A 276 1.54 -19.50 13.73
CA ARG A 276 2.54 -19.44 12.66
C ARG A 276 2.49 -20.72 11.81
N PRO A 277 2.36 -20.59 10.47
CA PRO A 277 2.25 -21.75 9.61
C PRO A 277 3.51 -22.60 9.66
N ARG A 278 3.34 -23.91 9.83
CA ARG A 278 4.37 -24.94 9.80
C ARG A 278 4.47 -25.58 8.42
N TRP A 279 3.33 -25.98 7.85
CA TRP A 279 3.29 -26.59 6.52
C TRP A 279 3.09 -25.50 5.46
N ARG A 280 3.91 -25.57 4.42
CA ARG A 280 3.84 -24.65 3.28
C ARG A 280 4.00 -25.41 1.98
N ALA A 281 3.29 -24.96 0.95
CA ALA A 281 3.49 -25.43 -0.41
C ALA A 281 3.47 -24.23 -1.35
N THR A 282 4.33 -24.26 -2.37
CA THR A 282 4.40 -23.20 -3.39
C THR A 282 4.70 -23.80 -4.75
N THR A 283 4.03 -23.29 -5.79
CA THR A 283 4.29 -23.65 -7.17
C THR A 283 3.96 -22.49 -8.12
N SER A 284 4.42 -22.58 -9.35
CA SER A 284 3.99 -21.76 -10.48
C SER A 284 3.47 -22.64 -11.60
N VAL A 285 2.34 -22.27 -12.19
CA VAL A 285 1.71 -22.94 -13.31
C VAL A 285 1.77 -22.01 -14.51
N HIS A 286 2.31 -22.49 -15.64
CA HIS A 286 2.48 -21.73 -16.88
C HIS A 286 1.35 -22.03 -17.85
N PHE A 287 0.92 -21.02 -18.59
CA PHE A 287 -0.14 -21.11 -19.58
C PHE A 287 0.32 -20.56 -20.93
N GLU A 288 -0.16 -21.18 -22.03
CA GLU A 288 0.04 -20.67 -23.37
C GLU A 288 -1.10 -19.74 -23.83
N ASP A 289 -2.23 -19.72 -23.11
CA ASP A 289 -3.39 -18.88 -23.38
C ASP A 289 -3.82 -18.12 -22.12
N HIS A 290 -3.92 -16.78 -22.22
CA HIS A 290 -4.24 -15.94 -21.09
C HIS A 290 -5.69 -16.11 -20.59
N GLY A 291 -6.64 -16.34 -21.51
CA GLY A 291 -8.04 -16.57 -21.14
C GLY A 291 -8.19 -17.86 -20.33
N ARG A 292 -7.44 -18.91 -20.69
CA ARG A 292 -7.37 -20.15 -19.90
C ARG A 292 -6.72 -19.93 -18.54
N ALA A 293 -5.68 -19.13 -18.45
CA ALA A 293 -5.06 -18.76 -17.18
C ALA A 293 -6.05 -18.02 -16.26
N VAL A 294 -6.83 -17.09 -16.80
CA VAL A 294 -7.90 -16.39 -16.07
C VAL A 294 -8.99 -17.37 -15.61
N ALA A 295 -9.43 -18.28 -16.48
CA ALA A 295 -10.43 -19.29 -16.15
C ALA A 295 -9.94 -20.24 -15.05
N ALA A 296 -8.68 -20.70 -15.10
CA ALA A 296 -8.04 -21.49 -14.07
C ALA A 296 -8.01 -20.76 -12.71
N THR A 297 -7.58 -19.49 -12.73
CA THR A 297 -7.51 -18.67 -11.53
C THR A 297 -8.88 -18.49 -10.88
N ARG A 298 -9.93 -18.24 -11.68
CA ARG A 298 -11.31 -18.18 -11.22
C ARG A 298 -11.76 -19.52 -10.61
N ALA A 299 -11.48 -20.63 -11.30
CA ALA A 299 -11.87 -21.97 -10.82
C ALA A 299 -11.20 -22.29 -9.46
N VAL A 300 -9.92 -21.94 -9.28
CA VAL A 300 -9.23 -22.07 -7.99
C VAL A 300 -9.85 -21.15 -6.94
N ALA A 301 -10.15 -19.89 -7.25
CA ALA A 301 -10.76 -18.95 -6.31
C ALA A 301 -12.17 -19.41 -5.85
N GLN A 302 -12.92 -20.08 -6.71
CA GLN A 302 -14.28 -20.59 -6.47
C GLN A 302 -14.31 -22.01 -5.91
N SER A 303 -13.16 -22.68 -5.80
CA SER A 303 -13.09 -24.09 -5.36
C SER A 303 -13.31 -24.31 -3.86
N GLY A 304 -13.24 -23.26 -3.04
CA GLY A 304 -13.26 -23.39 -1.57
C GLY A 304 -11.93 -23.85 -0.97
N LEU A 305 -10.84 -23.94 -1.75
CA LEU A 305 -9.53 -24.34 -1.25
C LEU A 305 -8.82 -23.20 -0.50
N TYR A 306 -9.16 -21.95 -0.79
CA TYR A 306 -8.61 -20.74 -0.16
C TYR A 306 -7.07 -20.72 -0.09
N PRO A 307 -6.36 -20.75 -1.23
CA PRO A 307 -4.91 -20.65 -1.22
C PRO A 307 -4.45 -19.35 -0.52
N ALA A 308 -3.40 -19.44 0.26
CA ALA A 308 -2.78 -18.29 0.92
C ALA A 308 -2.15 -17.33 -0.10
N ASN A 309 -1.71 -17.83 -1.25
CA ASN A 309 -1.24 -17.03 -2.38
C ASN A 309 -1.87 -17.57 -3.68
N CYS A 310 -2.54 -16.70 -4.42
CA CYS A 310 -3.13 -17.01 -5.73
C CYS A 310 -3.02 -15.75 -6.59
N ARG A 311 -2.03 -15.73 -7.51
CA ARG A 311 -1.71 -14.54 -8.31
C ARG A 311 -1.49 -14.93 -9.76
N LEU A 312 -2.22 -14.29 -10.64
CA LEU A 312 -2.01 -14.42 -12.06
C LEU A 312 -1.16 -13.25 -12.57
N LEU A 313 -0.05 -13.56 -13.21
CA LEU A 313 0.82 -12.62 -13.92
C LEU A 313 0.52 -12.74 -15.41
N ASP A 314 0.23 -11.63 -16.09
CA ASP A 314 0.13 -11.65 -17.55
C ASP A 314 1.52 -11.87 -18.18
N PRO A 315 1.62 -12.12 -19.51
CA PRO A 315 2.89 -12.37 -20.16
C PRO A 315 3.94 -11.27 -19.94
N ALA A 316 3.52 -10.00 -19.97
CA ALA A 316 4.44 -8.88 -19.77
C ALA A 316 4.95 -8.80 -18.32
N GLU A 317 4.06 -8.96 -17.35
CA GLU A 317 4.43 -8.99 -15.92
C GLU A 317 5.32 -10.20 -15.60
N ALA A 318 4.98 -11.38 -16.15
CA ALA A 318 5.76 -12.61 -15.98
C ALA A 318 7.18 -12.45 -16.54
N PHE A 319 7.32 -11.86 -17.71
CA PHE A 319 8.63 -11.59 -18.32
C PHE A 319 9.44 -10.56 -17.52
N LEU A 320 8.84 -9.41 -17.18
CA LEU A 320 9.54 -8.30 -16.55
C LEU A 320 9.93 -8.60 -15.09
N ASN A 321 9.05 -9.24 -14.34
CA ASN A 321 9.18 -9.34 -12.89
C ASN A 321 9.38 -10.77 -12.35
N ALA A 322 9.12 -11.80 -13.18
CA ALA A 322 9.34 -13.19 -12.80
C ALA A 322 10.35 -13.93 -13.68
N GLY A 323 10.88 -13.27 -14.73
CA GLY A 323 11.85 -13.86 -15.65
C GLY A 323 11.30 -15.03 -16.47
N ALA A 324 9.96 -15.14 -16.59
CA ALA A 324 9.30 -16.23 -17.30
C ALA A 324 8.77 -15.75 -18.65
N ALA A 325 9.22 -16.40 -19.74
CA ALA A 325 8.69 -16.19 -21.09
C ALA A 325 7.57 -17.20 -21.36
N THR A 326 6.33 -16.74 -21.34
CA THR A 326 5.13 -17.54 -21.59
C THR A 326 4.10 -16.69 -22.33
N ALA A 327 3.35 -17.31 -23.25
CA ALA A 327 2.37 -16.57 -24.06
C ALA A 327 1.10 -16.24 -23.27
N GLY A 328 0.68 -17.08 -22.32
CA GLY A 328 -0.55 -16.93 -21.55
C GLY A 328 -0.39 -16.35 -20.14
N GLY A 329 0.82 -16.40 -19.58
CA GLY A 329 1.10 -15.93 -18.25
C GLY A 329 1.38 -17.02 -17.23
N VAL A 330 1.54 -16.63 -15.96
CA VAL A 330 1.93 -17.50 -14.85
C VAL A 330 0.97 -17.36 -13.68
N LEU A 331 0.39 -18.46 -13.23
CA LEU A 331 -0.37 -18.54 -11.98
C LEU A 331 0.56 -19.01 -10.86
N VAL A 332 0.78 -18.16 -9.86
CA VAL A 332 1.52 -18.48 -8.63
C VAL A 332 0.52 -18.94 -7.58
N LEU A 333 0.74 -20.14 -7.04
CA LEU A 333 -0.08 -20.75 -5.99
C LEU A 333 0.73 -21.01 -4.73
N GLY A 334 0.14 -20.76 -3.57
CA GLY A 334 0.72 -21.06 -2.28
C GLY A 334 -0.33 -21.46 -1.25
N PHE A 335 -0.04 -22.49 -0.47
CA PHE A 335 -0.86 -22.92 0.67
C PHE A 335 -0.04 -22.95 1.95
N GLU A 336 -0.70 -22.68 3.06
CA GLU A 336 -0.10 -22.68 4.39
C GLU A 336 -1.06 -23.28 5.42
N SER A 337 -0.51 -23.96 6.42
CA SER A 337 -1.25 -24.41 7.59
C SER A 337 -0.35 -24.48 8.82
N ALA A 338 -0.88 -24.15 9.97
CA ALA A 338 -0.23 -24.37 11.26
C ALA A 338 -0.56 -25.74 11.85
N ASP A 339 -1.66 -26.36 11.43
CA ASP A 339 -2.28 -27.52 12.08
C ASP A 339 -2.04 -28.84 11.34
N HIS A 340 -2.10 -28.85 10.00
CA HIS A 340 -2.08 -30.10 9.22
C HIS A 340 -1.34 -29.96 7.88
N PRO A 341 -0.89 -31.09 7.29
CA PRO A 341 -0.29 -31.11 5.96
C PRO A 341 -1.28 -30.65 4.87
N ILE A 342 -0.78 -29.82 3.93
CA ILE A 342 -1.60 -29.15 2.89
C ILE A 342 -1.40 -29.76 1.50
N ARG A 343 -0.74 -30.90 1.37
CA ARG A 343 -0.46 -31.55 0.09
C ARG A 343 -1.75 -31.82 -0.72
N PRO A 344 -2.85 -32.37 -0.16
CA PRO A 344 -4.06 -32.62 -0.94
C PRO A 344 -4.70 -31.35 -1.50
N TRP A 345 -4.58 -30.21 -0.80
CA TRP A 345 -5.12 -28.94 -1.26
C TRP A 345 -4.32 -28.40 -2.44
N MET A 346 -2.98 -28.46 -2.34
CA MET A 346 -2.11 -28.02 -3.44
C MET A 346 -2.29 -28.92 -4.67
N GLU A 347 -2.35 -30.25 -4.50
CA GLU A 347 -2.58 -31.20 -5.58
C GLU A 347 -3.91 -30.90 -6.29
N ARG A 348 -5.00 -30.65 -5.52
CA ARG A 348 -6.28 -30.28 -6.13
C ARG A 348 -6.25 -28.96 -6.87
N ALA A 349 -5.57 -27.94 -6.36
CA ALA A 349 -5.42 -26.65 -7.05
C ALA A 349 -4.61 -26.78 -8.34
N VAL A 350 -3.59 -27.63 -8.35
CA VAL A 350 -2.80 -27.95 -9.54
C VAL A 350 -3.65 -28.68 -10.58
N GLU A 351 -4.40 -29.71 -10.19
CA GLU A 351 -5.34 -30.42 -11.09
C GLU A 351 -6.32 -29.44 -11.75
N ILE A 352 -6.90 -28.51 -10.98
CA ILE A 352 -7.78 -27.48 -11.55
C ILE A 352 -7.04 -26.63 -12.59
N ALA A 353 -5.80 -26.26 -12.33
CA ALA A 353 -5.03 -25.46 -13.27
C ALA A 353 -4.66 -26.28 -14.55
N GLU A 354 -4.30 -27.56 -14.40
CA GLU A 354 -4.00 -28.45 -15.51
C GLU A 354 -5.24 -28.73 -16.37
N ASP A 355 -6.43 -28.91 -15.77
CA ASP A 355 -7.72 -29.05 -16.49
C ASP A 355 -8.00 -27.84 -17.40
N HIS A 356 -7.42 -26.68 -17.10
CA HIS A 356 -7.50 -25.47 -17.92
C HIS A 356 -6.28 -25.28 -18.83
N GLY A 357 -5.43 -26.30 -18.98
CA GLY A 357 -4.26 -26.28 -19.88
C GLY A 357 -3.01 -25.68 -19.27
N GLY A 358 -2.95 -25.55 -17.95
CA GLY A 358 -1.74 -25.20 -17.22
C GLY A 358 -0.69 -26.30 -17.25
N THR A 359 0.57 -25.94 -17.17
CA THR A 359 1.71 -26.86 -17.08
C THR A 359 2.62 -26.46 -15.93
N LEU A 360 3.22 -27.45 -15.26
CA LEU A 360 4.19 -27.18 -14.20
C LEU A 360 5.59 -27.30 -14.79
N PRO A 361 6.35 -26.19 -14.92
CA PRO A 361 7.74 -26.26 -15.37
C PRO A 361 8.66 -26.86 -14.30
N GLU A 362 8.24 -26.77 -13.03
CA GLU A 362 8.98 -27.29 -11.88
C GLU A 362 8.03 -28.03 -10.93
N PRO A 363 8.52 -29.03 -10.18
CA PRO A 363 7.72 -29.71 -9.16
C PRO A 363 7.24 -28.77 -8.07
N VAL A 364 6.08 -29.07 -7.48
CA VAL A 364 5.59 -28.38 -6.28
C VAL A 364 6.58 -28.51 -5.14
N ARG A 365 6.87 -27.41 -4.47
CA ARG A 365 7.76 -27.37 -3.31
C ARG A 365 6.94 -27.43 -2.03
N TYR A 366 7.32 -28.32 -1.15
CA TYR A 366 6.71 -28.51 0.16
C TYR A 366 7.73 -28.27 1.27
N SER A 367 7.28 -27.67 2.37
CA SER A 367 8.05 -27.54 3.62
C SER A 367 7.14 -27.90 4.79
N ASP A 368 7.69 -28.61 5.79
CA ASP A 368 7.05 -28.98 7.04
C ASP A 368 7.71 -28.34 8.26
N SER A 369 8.51 -27.33 8.04
CA SER A 369 9.30 -26.63 9.06
C SER A 369 9.14 -25.11 8.90
N ASP A 370 9.71 -24.34 9.84
CA ASP A 370 9.86 -22.88 9.72
C ASP A 370 10.76 -22.45 8.55
N ALA A 371 11.46 -23.43 7.92
CA ALA A 371 12.21 -23.16 6.70
C ALA A 371 11.27 -22.69 5.60
N THR A 372 11.74 -21.71 4.86
CA THR A 372 11.00 -21.18 3.72
C THR A 372 11.03 -22.20 2.57
N THR A 373 9.95 -22.24 1.75
CA THR A 373 9.92 -23.01 0.50
C THR A 373 10.79 -22.38 -0.61
N HIS A 374 11.72 -21.48 -0.24
CA HIS A 374 12.59 -20.76 -1.18
C HIS A 374 13.73 -21.66 -1.68
N GLY A 375 13.99 -21.61 -2.96
CA GLY A 375 15.03 -22.41 -3.59
C GLY A 375 15.23 -22.15 -5.09
N GLY A 376 14.78 -20.98 -5.59
CA GLY A 376 14.82 -20.64 -7.02
C GLY A 376 13.49 -20.94 -7.74
N GLY A 377 13.37 -20.58 -9.02
CA GLY A 377 12.18 -20.73 -9.85
C GLY A 377 11.32 -19.48 -9.92
N THR A 378 10.30 -19.51 -10.82
CA THR A 378 9.48 -18.35 -11.19
C THR A 378 8.78 -17.69 -10.01
N ALA A 379 8.21 -18.48 -9.09
CA ALA A 379 7.51 -17.97 -7.91
C ALA A 379 8.45 -17.21 -6.94
N ASP A 380 9.66 -17.71 -6.74
CA ASP A 380 10.64 -17.06 -5.86
C ASP A 380 11.27 -15.83 -6.49
N THR A 381 11.52 -15.87 -7.80
CA THR A 381 12.01 -14.72 -8.57
C THR A 381 11.00 -13.59 -8.50
N TRP A 382 9.71 -13.89 -8.72
CA TRP A 382 8.64 -12.90 -8.60
C TRP A 382 8.53 -12.32 -7.19
N ARG A 383 8.58 -13.16 -6.15
CA ARG A 383 8.51 -12.70 -4.76
C ARG A 383 9.68 -11.77 -4.41
N SER A 384 10.89 -12.13 -4.81
CA SER A 384 12.08 -11.31 -4.58
C SER A 384 11.97 -9.96 -5.30
N SER A 385 11.50 -9.98 -6.55
CA SER A 385 11.21 -8.76 -7.30
C SER A 385 10.12 -7.92 -6.63
N PHE A 386 9.04 -8.54 -6.15
CA PHE A 386 7.95 -7.84 -5.48
C PHE A 386 8.41 -7.03 -4.26
N LEU A 387 9.29 -7.59 -3.43
CA LEU A 387 9.84 -6.90 -2.25
C LEU A 387 10.85 -5.81 -2.65
N ARG A 388 11.54 -5.97 -3.78
CA ARG A 388 12.54 -5.03 -4.28
C ARG A 388 11.94 -3.92 -5.15
N MET A 389 10.73 -4.12 -5.67
CA MET A 389 10.06 -3.20 -6.61
C MET A 389 10.02 -1.74 -6.16
N PRO A 390 9.72 -1.38 -4.89
CA PRO A 390 9.70 0.01 -4.46
C PRO A 390 11.05 0.70 -4.61
N TYR A 391 12.15 0.02 -4.29
CA TYR A 391 13.51 0.55 -4.48
C TYR A 391 13.87 0.69 -5.95
N GLN A 392 13.47 -0.28 -6.79
CA GLN A 392 13.70 -0.23 -8.24
C GLN A 392 12.91 0.90 -8.89
N ARG A 393 11.67 1.18 -8.40
CA ARG A 393 10.86 2.30 -8.85
C ARG A 393 11.59 3.63 -8.66
N ASP A 394 12.21 3.84 -7.51
CA ASP A 394 12.94 5.07 -7.22
C ASP A 394 14.18 5.21 -8.12
N ALA A 395 14.90 4.10 -8.34
CA ALA A 395 16.03 4.09 -9.28
C ALA A 395 15.59 4.37 -10.72
N LEU A 396 14.41 3.91 -11.13
CA LEU A 396 13.81 4.20 -12.44
C LEU A 396 13.36 5.67 -12.53
N ALA A 397 12.72 6.20 -11.47
CA ALA A 397 12.35 7.61 -11.39
C ALA A 397 13.56 8.54 -11.51
N ALA A 398 14.69 8.17 -10.88
CA ALA A 398 15.96 8.87 -11.01
C ALA A 398 16.53 8.83 -12.45
N GLN A 399 16.04 7.96 -13.32
CA GLN A 399 16.36 7.85 -14.75
C GLN A 399 15.21 8.34 -15.65
N SER A 400 14.38 9.23 -15.15
CA SER A 400 13.22 9.79 -15.88
C SER A 400 12.17 8.75 -16.33
N MET A 401 12.23 7.53 -15.83
CA MET A 401 11.24 6.52 -16.15
C MET A 401 9.97 6.73 -15.32
N ILE A 402 8.85 6.92 -16.01
CA ILE A 402 7.54 6.97 -15.37
C ILE A 402 7.15 5.54 -14.99
N THR A 403 6.92 5.34 -13.70
CA THR A 403 6.47 4.06 -13.16
C THR A 403 5.23 4.32 -12.32
N GLU A 404 4.08 3.91 -12.83
CA GLU A 404 2.80 4.10 -12.13
C GLU A 404 2.05 2.79 -12.06
N THR A 405 1.19 2.70 -11.07
CA THR A 405 0.35 1.54 -10.84
C THR A 405 -1.11 1.95 -10.66
N PHE A 406 -2.00 1.19 -11.29
CA PHE A 406 -3.44 1.33 -11.15
C PHE A 406 -3.99 0.01 -10.64
N GLU A 407 -4.61 0.05 -9.49
CA GLU A 407 -5.17 -1.15 -8.90
C GLU A 407 -6.66 -0.98 -8.64
N THR A 408 -7.42 -2.01 -8.93
CA THR A 408 -8.87 -1.99 -8.90
C THR A 408 -9.43 -3.35 -8.48
N ALA A 409 -10.75 -3.45 -8.43
CA ALA A 409 -11.48 -4.71 -8.34
C ALA A 409 -12.71 -4.65 -9.26
N CYS A 410 -13.06 -5.79 -9.81
CA CYS A 410 -14.27 -5.97 -10.63
C CYS A 410 -14.80 -7.40 -10.48
N THR A 411 -16.03 -7.65 -10.94
CA THR A 411 -16.54 -9.02 -11.05
C THR A 411 -15.86 -9.78 -12.19
N TRP A 412 -15.83 -11.12 -12.12
CA TRP A 412 -15.24 -11.94 -13.18
C TRP A 412 -15.83 -11.68 -14.56
N GLU A 413 -17.12 -11.40 -14.65
CA GLU A 413 -17.82 -11.09 -15.90
C GLU A 413 -17.29 -9.81 -16.57
N ARG A 414 -16.84 -8.82 -15.80
CA ARG A 414 -16.38 -7.53 -16.30
C ARG A 414 -14.88 -7.44 -16.57
N PHE A 415 -14.13 -8.45 -16.17
CA PHE A 415 -12.66 -8.36 -16.19
C PHE A 415 -12.09 -8.10 -17.58
N ASP A 416 -12.54 -8.84 -18.60
CA ASP A 416 -11.98 -8.73 -19.96
C ASP A 416 -12.22 -7.34 -20.56
N GLU A 417 -13.43 -6.80 -20.40
CA GLU A 417 -13.79 -5.45 -20.84
C GLU A 417 -12.97 -4.38 -20.10
N LEU A 418 -12.88 -4.49 -18.77
CA LEU A 418 -12.09 -3.58 -17.94
C LEU A 418 -10.61 -3.62 -18.31
N LYS A 419 -10.01 -4.80 -18.46
CA LYS A 419 -8.60 -4.96 -18.87
C LYS A 419 -8.34 -4.31 -20.22
N ALA A 420 -9.21 -4.55 -21.19
CA ALA A 420 -9.08 -3.96 -22.52
C ALA A 420 -9.17 -2.42 -22.48
N ALA A 421 -10.16 -1.87 -21.77
CA ALA A 421 -10.35 -0.43 -21.64
C ALA A 421 -9.15 0.25 -20.97
N VAL A 422 -8.69 -0.26 -19.82
CA VAL A 422 -7.55 0.29 -19.07
C VAL A 422 -6.26 0.19 -19.88
N THR A 423 -5.98 -0.96 -20.50
CA THR A 423 -4.76 -1.15 -21.30
C THR A 423 -4.74 -0.23 -22.52
N THR A 424 -5.89 -0.05 -23.20
CA THR A 424 -6.02 0.87 -24.33
C THR A 424 -5.77 2.31 -23.89
N ALA A 425 -6.45 2.78 -22.84
CA ALA A 425 -6.30 4.14 -22.32
C ALA A 425 -4.86 4.42 -21.87
N ALA A 426 -4.21 3.48 -21.18
CA ALA A 426 -2.82 3.63 -20.77
C ALA A 426 -1.88 3.76 -21.98
N ASN A 427 -2.01 2.91 -23.00
CA ASN A 427 -1.19 2.99 -24.20
C ASN A 427 -1.44 4.28 -25.00
N GLU A 428 -2.68 4.76 -25.05
CA GLU A 428 -3.02 6.02 -25.72
C GLU A 428 -2.45 7.22 -24.96
N ALA A 429 -2.59 7.25 -23.63
CA ALA A 429 -2.05 8.31 -22.79
C ALA A 429 -0.52 8.37 -22.86
N ILE A 430 0.18 7.22 -22.82
CA ILE A 430 1.63 7.15 -22.99
C ILE A 430 2.05 7.78 -24.32
N ARG A 431 1.35 7.47 -25.42
CA ARG A 431 1.64 8.08 -26.74
C ARG A 431 1.31 9.57 -26.77
N ALA A 432 0.21 9.99 -26.17
CA ALA A 432 -0.23 11.39 -26.14
C ALA A 432 0.79 12.31 -25.45
N VAL A 433 1.44 11.83 -24.38
CA VAL A 433 2.52 12.57 -23.71
C VAL A 433 3.88 12.46 -24.42
N GLY A 434 3.91 11.87 -25.61
CA GLY A 434 5.13 11.72 -26.44
C GLY A 434 6.12 10.69 -25.89
N ALA A 435 5.64 9.73 -25.10
CA ALA A 435 6.44 8.66 -24.52
C ALA A 435 6.25 7.32 -25.25
N THR A 436 7.18 6.39 -25.02
CA THR A 436 7.02 4.96 -25.31
C THR A 436 6.99 4.20 -23.99
N GLY A 437 6.22 3.12 -23.93
CA GLY A 437 6.08 2.40 -22.66
C GLY A 437 5.46 1.02 -22.82
N VAL A 438 5.36 0.32 -21.70
CA VAL A 438 4.78 -1.02 -21.57
C VAL A 438 3.74 -0.99 -20.46
N VAL A 439 2.63 -1.68 -20.67
CA VAL A 439 1.56 -1.87 -19.69
C VAL A 439 1.52 -3.35 -19.32
N THR A 440 1.56 -3.65 -18.03
CA THR A 440 1.43 -5.01 -17.49
C THR A 440 0.14 -5.14 -16.69
N CYS A 441 -0.31 -6.38 -16.47
CA CYS A 441 -1.45 -6.66 -15.59
C CYS A 441 -1.19 -7.93 -14.77
N ARG A 442 -1.46 -7.85 -13.45
CA ARG A 442 -1.49 -9.03 -12.59
C ARG A 442 -2.74 -9.02 -11.72
N PHE A 443 -3.18 -10.19 -11.27
CA PHE A 443 -4.12 -10.26 -10.16
C PHE A 443 -3.34 -10.25 -8.86
N THR A 444 -3.39 -9.13 -8.14
CA THR A 444 -2.76 -9.03 -6.82
C THR A 444 -3.55 -9.80 -5.78
N HIS A 445 -4.87 -9.78 -5.90
CA HIS A 445 -5.80 -10.54 -5.07
C HIS A 445 -6.88 -11.17 -5.96
N VAL A 446 -7.45 -12.25 -5.49
CA VAL A 446 -8.58 -12.93 -6.16
C VAL A 446 -9.64 -13.27 -5.13
N TYR A 447 -10.89 -13.15 -5.53
CA TYR A 447 -12.06 -13.46 -4.74
C TYR A 447 -12.96 -14.43 -5.51
N PRO A 448 -13.85 -15.16 -4.85
CA PRO A 448 -14.84 -16.01 -5.55
C PRO A 448 -15.67 -15.24 -6.58
N ASP A 449 -15.96 -13.97 -6.34
CA ASP A 449 -16.81 -13.09 -7.17
C ASP A 449 -16.03 -12.21 -8.15
N GLY A 450 -14.71 -12.06 -8.00
CA GLY A 450 -13.92 -11.26 -8.94
C GLY A 450 -12.43 -11.16 -8.62
N PRO A 451 -11.62 -10.69 -9.56
CA PRO A 451 -10.21 -10.40 -9.36
C PRO A 451 -10.00 -8.96 -8.88
N ALA A 452 -8.84 -8.70 -8.28
CA ALA A 452 -8.27 -7.37 -8.12
C ALA A 452 -7.09 -7.18 -9.10
N PRO A 453 -7.37 -6.68 -10.33
CA PRO A 453 -6.33 -6.39 -11.31
C PRO A 453 -5.44 -5.24 -10.85
N TYR A 454 -4.16 -5.39 -11.11
CA TYR A 454 -3.12 -4.41 -10.81
C TYR A 454 -2.33 -4.16 -12.09
N PHE A 455 -2.51 -2.98 -12.66
CA PHE A 455 -1.83 -2.58 -13.88
C PHE A 455 -0.55 -1.84 -13.54
N GLY A 456 0.56 -2.24 -14.16
CA GLY A 456 1.83 -1.51 -14.11
C GLY A 456 2.04 -0.74 -15.41
N VAL A 457 2.39 0.53 -15.30
CA VAL A 457 2.80 1.38 -16.43
C VAL A 457 4.27 1.71 -16.28
N TYR A 458 5.07 1.40 -17.30
CA TYR A 458 6.48 1.73 -17.40
C TYR A 458 6.70 2.51 -18.68
N ALA A 459 7.05 3.80 -18.59
CA ALA A 459 7.19 4.65 -19.78
C ALA A 459 8.45 5.51 -19.71
N ALA A 460 9.08 5.73 -20.87
CA ALA A 460 10.22 6.62 -21.00
C ALA A 460 9.75 8.08 -20.91
N GLY A 461 9.92 8.69 -19.75
CA GLY A 461 9.59 10.10 -19.51
C GLY A 461 10.69 11.06 -19.96
N ARG A 462 10.50 12.32 -19.65
CA ARG A 462 11.40 13.40 -19.97
C ARG A 462 11.70 14.19 -18.70
N TRP A 463 12.98 14.23 -18.29
CA TRP A 463 13.39 14.99 -17.10
C TRP A 463 12.83 16.41 -17.09
N GLY A 464 12.35 16.87 -15.95
CA GLY A 464 11.67 18.16 -15.79
C GLY A 464 10.22 18.20 -16.27
N SER A 465 9.73 17.14 -16.97
CA SER A 465 8.34 17.01 -17.41
C SER A 465 7.67 15.74 -16.93
N THR A 466 8.39 14.87 -16.22
CA THR A 466 7.91 13.55 -15.79
C THR A 466 6.66 13.62 -14.93
N VAL A 467 6.53 14.62 -14.04
CA VAL A 467 5.34 14.82 -13.21
C VAL A 467 4.13 15.16 -14.09
N ALA A 468 4.28 16.13 -15.02
CA ALA A 468 3.18 16.51 -15.91
C ALA A 468 2.74 15.35 -16.82
N GLN A 469 3.70 14.58 -17.37
CA GLN A 469 3.40 13.38 -18.16
C GLN A 469 2.68 12.32 -17.32
N TRP A 470 3.11 12.14 -16.06
CA TRP A 470 2.46 11.23 -15.13
C TRP A 470 1.03 11.67 -14.80
N ASP A 471 0.79 12.97 -14.55
CA ASP A 471 -0.54 13.52 -14.26
C ASP A 471 -1.53 13.20 -15.40
N GLU A 472 -1.12 13.39 -16.66
CA GLU A 472 -1.96 13.09 -17.82
C GLU A 472 -2.27 11.60 -17.94
N ILE A 473 -1.27 10.72 -17.76
CA ILE A 473 -1.44 9.26 -17.77
C ILE A 473 -2.38 8.84 -16.62
N LYS A 474 -2.13 9.37 -15.40
CA LYS A 474 -2.94 9.06 -14.21
C LYS A 474 -4.40 9.42 -14.43
N ALA A 475 -4.68 10.60 -14.93
CA ALA A 475 -6.04 11.07 -15.19
C ALA A 475 -6.74 10.21 -16.25
N ALA A 476 -6.11 9.94 -17.38
CA ALA A 476 -6.70 9.18 -18.47
C ALA A 476 -7.03 7.73 -18.07
N VAL A 477 -6.10 7.06 -17.38
CA VAL A 477 -6.29 5.67 -16.94
C VAL A 477 -7.32 5.56 -15.82
N SER A 478 -7.30 6.49 -14.85
CA SER A 478 -8.30 6.53 -13.77
C SER A 478 -9.71 6.75 -14.31
N GLU A 479 -9.85 7.59 -15.35
CA GLU A 479 -11.13 7.81 -16.04
C GLU A 479 -11.62 6.52 -16.72
N ALA A 480 -10.77 5.86 -17.49
CA ALA A 480 -11.11 4.61 -18.17
C ALA A 480 -11.50 3.50 -17.18
N LEU A 481 -10.76 3.38 -16.07
CA LEU A 481 -11.02 2.43 -15.00
C LEU A 481 -12.40 2.67 -14.36
N SER A 482 -12.71 3.93 -14.04
CA SER A 482 -14.00 4.32 -13.47
C SER A 482 -15.15 4.09 -14.46
N ALA A 483 -14.96 4.46 -15.74
CA ALA A 483 -15.96 4.27 -16.79
C ALA A 483 -16.26 2.78 -17.08
N ALA A 484 -15.25 1.91 -16.96
CA ALA A 484 -15.40 0.45 -17.11
C ALA A 484 -16.05 -0.22 -15.86
N GLY A 485 -16.40 0.57 -14.83
CA GLY A 485 -17.09 0.09 -13.62
C GLY A 485 -16.20 -0.63 -12.62
N GLY A 486 -14.88 -0.42 -12.69
CA GLY A 486 -13.94 -0.78 -11.63
C GLY A 486 -14.01 0.20 -10.46
N THR A 487 -13.54 -0.21 -9.27
CA THR A 487 -13.32 0.74 -8.17
C THR A 487 -12.06 1.55 -8.45
N ILE A 488 -12.04 2.83 -8.06
CA ILE A 488 -10.85 3.69 -8.29
C ILE A 488 -9.61 3.17 -7.57
N THR A 489 -9.79 2.45 -6.49
CA THR A 489 -8.71 1.83 -5.70
C THR A 489 -9.22 0.58 -4.98
N HIS A 490 -8.38 -0.43 -4.86
CA HIS A 490 -8.65 -1.64 -4.10
C HIS A 490 -7.96 -1.60 -2.72
N HIS A 491 -6.69 -1.09 -2.65
CA HIS A 491 -5.91 -1.09 -1.40
C HIS A 491 -4.89 0.06 -1.26
N HIS A 492 -4.77 0.98 -2.23
CA HIS A 492 -3.87 2.15 -2.12
C HIS A 492 -4.51 3.34 -1.42
N ALA A 493 -5.79 3.27 -1.05
CA ALA A 493 -6.60 4.33 -0.49
C ALA A 493 -7.01 5.43 -1.51
N VAL A 494 -7.79 6.38 -1.05
CA VAL A 494 -8.28 7.48 -1.87
C VAL A 494 -7.28 8.63 -1.93
N GLY A 495 -6.82 9.07 -0.77
CA GLY A 495 -5.93 10.23 -0.66
C GLY A 495 -6.49 11.47 -1.32
N ARG A 496 -5.59 12.22 -1.96
CA ARG A 496 -5.92 13.36 -2.82
C ARG A 496 -6.02 12.96 -4.29
N ASP A 497 -5.21 11.97 -4.70
CA ASP A 497 -5.03 11.62 -6.10
C ASP A 497 -6.21 10.85 -6.69
N HIS A 498 -6.91 10.06 -5.90
CA HIS A 498 -8.09 9.30 -6.33
C HIS A 498 -9.42 10.00 -6.00
N ARG A 499 -9.40 11.08 -5.23
CA ARG A 499 -10.59 11.77 -4.76
C ARG A 499 -11.59 12.17 -5.86
N PRO A 500 -11.18 12.71 -7.03
CA PRO A 500 -12.13 13.10 -8.07
C PRO A 500 -13.01 11.96 -8.56
N TRP A 501 -12.46 10.74 -8.63
CA TRP A 501 -13.21 9.54 -9.04
C TRP A 501 -13.98 8.93 -7.88
N TYR A 502 -13.41 8.94 -6.67
CA TYR A 502 -14.10 8.50 -5.46
C TYR A 502 -15.36 9.34 -5.19
N ASP A 503 -15.30 10.65 -5.37
CA ASP A 503 -16.45 11.55 -5.20
C ASP A 503 -17.60 11.20 -6.16
N ARG A 504 -17.32 10.67 -7.34
CA ARG A 504 -18.32 10.16 -8.30
C ARG A 504 -18.77 8.72 -8.00
N GLN A 505 -17.89 7.90 -7.45
CA GLN A 505 -18.16 6.49 -7.14
C GLN A 505 -19.07 6.32 -5.91
N ARG A 506 -18.88 7.13 -4.89
CA ARG A 506 -19.61 6.99 -3.62
C ARG A 506 -21.07 7.44 -3.74
N PRO A 507 -22.04 6.69 -3.16
CA PRO A 507 -23.44 7.12 -3.15
C PRO A 507 -23.64 8.43 -2.37
N GLU A 508 -24.48 9.34 -2.89
CA GLU A 508 -24.73 10.64 -2.24
C GLU A 508 -25.23 10.55 -0.79
N PRO A 509 -26.17 9.63 -0.42
CA PRO A 509 -26.55 9.48 0.99
C PRO A 509 -25.39 9.10 1.91
N PHE A 510 -24.45 8.28 1.42
CA PHE A 510 -23.23 7.95 2.17
C PHE A 510 -22.31 9.16 2.30
N ALA A 511 -22.15 9.95 1.24
CA ALA A 511 -21.35 11.16 1.25
C ALA A 511 -21.89 12.19 2.27
N LEU A 512 -23.22 12.34 2.37
CA LEU A 512 -23.88 13.18 3.37
C LEU A 512 -23.59 12.69 4.80
N ALA A 513 -23.74 11.39 5.05
CA ALA A 513 -23.49 10.80 6.35
C ALA A 513 -22.02 10.98 6.77
N LEU A 514 -21.08 10.77 5.84
CA LEU A 514 -19.65 10.93 6.09
C LEU A 514 -19.27 12.38 6.42
N ARG A 515 -19.82 13.36 5.69
CA ARG A 515 -19.63 14.79 6.01
C ARG A 515 -20.23 15.18 7.37
N ALA A 516 -21.40 14.65 7.70
CA ALA A 516 -22.01 14.88 9.01
C ALA A 516 -21.15 14.28 10.14
N ALA A 517 -20.64 13.07 9.95
CA ALA A 517 -19.70 12.43 10.90
C ALA A 517 -18.43 13.28 11.08
N LYS A 518 -17.82 13.75 9.99
CA LYS A 518 -16.66 14.66 10.03
C LYS A 518 -16.96 15.90 10.87
N SER A 519 -18.06 16.59 10.58
CA SER A 519 -18.43 17.81 11.30
C SER A 519 -18.73 17.58 12.79
N ALA A 520 -19.24 16.40 13.16
CA ALA A 520 -19.52 16.06 14.54
C ALA A 520 -18.25 15.66 15.33
N LEU A 521 -17.33 14.94 14.71
CA LEU A 521 -16.12 14.40 15.34
C LEU A 521 -14.97 15.40 15.31
N ASP A 522 -14.92 16.27 14.31
CA ASP A 522 -13.89 17.28 14.10
C ASP A 522 -14.54 18.63 13.68
N PRO A 523 -15.16 19.34 14.62
CA PRO A 523 -15.90 20.59 14.31
C PRO A 523 -15.03 21.70 13.71
N ALA A 524 -13.74 21.72 14.04
CA ALA A 524 -12.77 22.69 13.50
C ALA A 524 -12.20 22.27 12.14
N GLY A 525 -12.46 21.05 11.69
CA GLY A 525 -12.00 20.54 10.39
C GLY A 525 -10.49 20.35 10.28
N ILE A 526 -9.78 20.19 11.40
CA ILE A 526 -8.31 20.17 11.46
C ILE A 526 -7.70 18.86 10.98
N LEU A 527 -8.43 17.73 11.06
CA LEU A 527 -7.89 16.41 10.77
C LEU A 527 -7.80 16.15 9.27
N ASN A 528 -6.60 15.99 8.77
CA ASN A 528 -6.19 15.64 7.40
C ASN A 528 -7.05 16.34 6.31
N PRO A 529 -7.11 17.69 6.30
CA PRO A 529 -8.00 18.43 5.41
C PRO A 529 -7.65 18.18 3.94
N GLY A 530 -8.69 18.01 3.10
CA GLY A 530 -8.58 17.80 1.65
C GLY A 530 -8.27 16.34 1.24
N VAL A 531 -8.08 15.43 2.18
CA VAL A 531 -8.01 13.98 1.93
C VAL A 531 -9.40 13.40 2.13
N LEU A 532 -9.84 12.49 1.26
CA LEU A 532 -11.10 11.75 1.32
C LEU A 532 -12.37 12.65 1.27
N LEU A 533 -12.38 13.80 1.97
CA LEU A 533 -13.51 14.72 2.10
C LEU A 533 -13.16 16.15 1.68
#